data_4a56938a07cffe5a505597c95bbef66e
#
_entry.id   4a56938a07cffe5a505597c95bbef66e
#
_cell.length_a   1.000
_cell.length_b   1.000
_cell.length_c   1.000
_cell.angle_alpha   90.00
_cell.angle_beta   90.00
_cell.angle_gamma   90.00
#
_symmetry.space_group_name_H-M   'P 1'
#
loop_
_entity.id
_entity.type
_entity.pdbx_description
1 polymer ?
#
loop_
_entity_poly.entity_id
_entity_poly.type
_entity_poly.pdbx_seq_one_letter_code
_entity_poly.pdbx_strand_id
1 'polypeptide(L)'
;ATLERCYHSFYNIMSDYVPDLKAKALLTNDIYDYWWVSQGKTTVDSIDDKEDMQFADEAYDILGFSNEEKYNIYKLTAVVMHMGNLTKDFIPVGKEEQADIPDSQMANAVKVANICGIDKEWMITYFCKPKLKVGTEWVSKGQTCTGAGSSVAGIGRKIYELVFRFIVDKCNGTLFDPTMKKVQYIGCLDIAGFEIFDYNGFEQICINFCNEKLQQFFNQHMFV
;
A
#
# COMPACT_ATOMS: atom_id res chain seq x y z
N ALA A 1 -4.09 -11.09 8.95
CA ALA A 1 -4.35 -12.33 9.70
C ALA A 1 -3.67 -13.50 9.01
N THR A 2 -3.33 -14.57 9.75
CA THR A 2 -2.62 -15.75 9.19
C THR A 2 -3.46 -16.53 8.18
N LEU A 3 -4.76 -16.36 8.20
CA LEU A 3 -5.72 -17.00 7.29
C LEU A 3 -6.03 -16.17 6.04
N GLU A 4 -5.60 -14.92 6.01
CA GLU A 4 -5.89 -13.98 4.93
C GLU A 4 -4.68 -13.75 4.05
N ARG A 5 -4.94 -13.45 2.79
CA ARG A 5 -3.96 -12.99 1.83
C ARG A 5 -3.92 -11.47 1.84
N CYS A 6 -2.75 -10.88 1.62
CA CYS A 6 -2.64 -9.45 1.40
C CYS A 6 -3.29 -9.04 0.06
N TYR A 7 -3.27 -7.76 -0.31
CA TYR A 7 -3.83 -7.28 -1.58
C TYR A 7 -3.20 -7.99 -2.78
N HIS A 8 -4.03 -8.36 -3.75
CA HIS A 8 -3.63 -9.14 -4.93
C HIS A 8 -2.52 -8.46 -5.73
N SER A 9 -2.55 -7.13 -5.83
CA SER A 9 -1.54 -6.35 -6.56
C SER A 9 -0.09 -6.67 -6.20
N PHE A 10 0.20 -7.02 -4.95
CA PHE A 10 1.54 -7.40 -4.51
C PHE A 10 2.00 -8.74 -5.11
N TYR A 11 1.09 -9.68 -5.28
CA TYR A 11 1.38 -10.99 -5.87
C TYR A 11 1.36 -10.91 -7.39
N ASN A 12 0.48 -10.12 -7.96
CA ASN A 12 0.36 -9.90 -9.41
C ASN A 12 1.66 -9.33 -9.99
N ILE A 13 2.31 -8.35 -9.34
CA ILE A 13 3.61 -7.81 -9.79
C ILE A 13 4.77 -8.79 -9.62
N MET A 14 4.60 -9.85 -8.83
CA MET A 14 5.56 -10.95 -8.68
C MET A 14 5.40 -12.02 -9.77
N SER A 15 4.29 -12.02 -10.51
CA SER A 15 4.10 -12.87 -11.68
C SER A 15 5.05 -12.44 -12.80
N ASP A 16 5.47 -13.33 -13.66
CA ASP A 16 6.36 -13.02 -14.79
C ASP A 16 5.59 -12.55 -16.04
N TYR A 17 4.43 -11.90 -15.86
CA TYR A 17 3.63 -11.42 -16.98
C TYR A 17 4.24 -10.15 -17.62
N VAL A 18 4.59 -9.14 -16.81
CA VAL A 18 5.16 -7.89 -17.33
C VAL A 18 6.67 -8.04 -17.49
N PRO A 19 7.19 -7.97 -18.73
CA PRO A 19 8.63 -8.14 -18.98
C PRO A 19 9.48 -7.12 -18.21
N ASP A 20 10.62 -7.57 -17.70
CA ASP A 20 11.63 -6.76 -16.99
C ASP A 20 11.12 -6.05 -15.72
N LEU A 21 9.85 -6.23 -15.31
CA LEU A 21 9.29 -5.56 -14.13
C LEU A 21 10.10 -5.90 -12.87
N LYS A 22 10.37 -7.17 -12.62
CA LYS A 22 11.14 -7.60 -11.45
C LYS A 22 12.53 -6.94 -11.42
N ALA A 23 13.22 -6.88 -12.55
CA ALA A 23 14.51 -6.21 -12.62
C ALA A 23 14.42 -4.70 -12.37
N LYS A 24 13.45 -4.02 -13.00
CA LYS A 24 13.24 -2.56 -12.85
C LYS A 24 12.72 -2.16 -11.46
N ALA A 25 11.96 -3.03 -10.81
CA ALA A 25 11.43 -2.85 -9.47
C ALA A 25 12.31 -3.49 -8.37
N LEU A 26 13.48 -4.03 -8.75
CA LEU A 26 14.45 -4.68 -7.85
C LEU A 26 13.82 -5.81 -7.02
N LEU A 27 12.83 -6.50 -7.59
CA LEU A 27 12.15 -7.62 -6.95
C LEU A 27 12.95 -8.92 -7.11
N THR A 28 12.87 -9.80 -6.11
CA THR A 28 13.34 -11.20 -6.17
C THR A 28 12.27 -12.09 -6.82
N ASN A 29 12.53 -13.38 -6.91
CA ASN A 29 11.56 -14.34 -7.43
C ASN A 29 10.70 -14.98 -6.33
N ASP A 30 11.00 -14.73 -5.07
CA ASP A 30 10.32 -15.34 -3.94
C ASP A 30 9.51 -14.30 -3.16
N ILE A 31 8.19 -14.53 -3.03
CA ILE A 31 7.30 -13.69 -2.23
C ILE A 31 7.66 -13.71 -0.75
N TYR A 32 8.26 -14.79 -0.26
CA TYR A 32 8.68 -14.91 1.13
C TYR A 32 9.86 -14.00 1.51
N ASP A 33 10.53 -13.42 0.52
CA ASP A 33 11.53 -12.39 0.74
C ASP A 33 10.92 -11.06 1.22
N TYR A 34 9.58 -10.92 1.23
CA TYR A 34 8.88 -9.67 1.56
C TYR A 34 8.00 -9.79 2.80
N TRP A 35 8.49 -9.21 3.89
CA TRP A 35 7.89 -9.34 5.22
C TRP A 35 6.40 -8.98 5.29
N TRP A 36 5.99 -7.87 4.70
CA TRP A 36 4.59 -7.42 4.85
C TRP A 36 3.56 -8.27 4.11
N VAL A 37 3.97 -9.01 3.11
CA VAL A 37 3.05 -9.78 2.25
C VAL A 37 3.16 -11.29 2.41
N SER A 38 4.08 -11.75 3.27
CA SER A 38 4.35 -13.18 3.49
C SER A 38 3.90 -13.71 4.87
N GLN A 39 3.18 -12.87 5.66
CA GLN A 39 2.78 -13.26 7.02
C GLN A 39 1.48 -14.06 7.07
N GLY A 40 0.74 -14.09 5.98
CA GLY A 40 -0.50 -14.85 5.81
C GLY A 40 -0.40 -15.82 4.63
N LYS A 41 -1.55 -16.17 4.07
CA LYS A 41 -1.58 -16.97 2.83
C LYS A 41 -0.96 -16.18 1.68
N THR A 42 -0.13 -16.83 0.90
CA THR A 42 0.48 -16.26 -0.32
C THR A 42 -0.22 -16.70 -1.59
N THR A 43 -0.96 -17.81 -1.54
CA THR A 43 -1.71 -18.38 -2.67
C THR A 43 -3.16 -18.62 -2.30
N VAL A 44 -4.04 -18.60 -3.31
CA VAL A 44 -5.45 -18.98 -3.22
C VAL A 44 -5.77 -19.83 -4.44
N ASP A 45 -6.36 -21.01 -4.25
CA ASP A 45 -6.59 -22.01 -5.31
C ASP A 45 -7.42 -21.50 -6.50
N SER A 46 -8.28 -20.49 -6.27
CA SER A 46 -9.15 -19.90 -7.29
C SER A 46 -8.54 -18.71 -8.02
N ILE A 47 -7.29 -18.34 -7.75
CA ILE A 47 -6.65 -17.13 -8.28
C ILE A 47 -5.34 -17.50 -8.96
N ASP A 48 -5.23 -17.14 -10.24
CA ASP A 48 -3.98 -17.13 -11.00
C ASP A 48 -3.45 -15.69 -11.07
N ASP A 49 -2.40 -15.40 -10.30
CA ASP A 49 -1.81 -14.06 -10.22
C ASP A 49 -1.26 -13.56 -11.56
N LYS A 50 -0.89 -14.47 -12.45
CA LYS A 50 -0.40 -14.09 -13.78
C LYS A 50 -1.55 -13.70 -14.70
N GLU A 51 -2.65 -14.42 -14.66
CA GLU A 51 -3.87 -14.10 -15.39
C GLU A 51 -4.49 -12.78 -14.88
N ASP A 52 -4.57 -12.61 -13.55
CA ASP A 52 -5.03 -11.38 -12.93
C ASP A 52 -4.16 -10.17 -13.32
N MET A 53 -2.83 -10.36 -13.38
CA MET A 53 -1.91 -9.31 -13.83
C MET A 53 -2.14 -8.96 -15.30
N GLN A 54 -2.40 -9.95 -16.14
CA GLN A 54 -2.74 -9.71 -17.55
C GLN A 54 -4.01 -8.88 -17.67
N PHE A 55 -5.08 -9.25 -16.99
CA PHE A 55 -6.34 -8.51 -17.04
C PHE A 55 -6.18 -7.08 -16.52
N ALA A 56 -5.40 -6.88 -15.47
CA ALA A 56 -5.13 -5.55 -14.93
C ALA A 56 -4.33 -4.69 -15.93
N ASP A 57 -3.30 -5.24 -16.55
CA ASP A 57 -2.46 -4.53 -17.51
C ASP A 57 -3.23 -4.16 -18.79
N GLU A 58 -4.05 -5.09 -19.31
CA GLU A 58 -4.96 -4.84 -20.45
C GLU A 58 -6.03 -3.77 -20.10
N ALA A 59 -6.59 -3.83 -18.88
CA ALA A 59 -7.56 -2.84 -18.43
C ALA A 59 -6.95 -1.44 -18.34
N TYR A 60 -5.69 -1.32 -17.89
CA TYR A 60 -4.99 -0.04 -17.92
C TYR A 60 -4.81 0.51 -19.33
N ASP A 61 -4.52 -0.34 -20.33
CA ASP A 61 -4.42 0.10 -21.71
C ASP A 61 -5.77 0.61 -22.24
N ILE A 62 -6.86 -0.11 -21.96
CA ILE A 62 -8.23 0.29 -22.36
C ILE A 62 -8.62 1.63 -21.71
N LEU A 63 -8.23 1.85 -20.45
CA LEU A 63 -8.50 3.08 -19.70
C LEU A 63 -7.53 4.22 -20.02
N GLY A 64 -6.61 4.03 -20.97
CA GLY A 64 -5.73 5.08 -21.47
C GLY A 64 -4.56 5.43 -20.56
N PHE A 65 -4.09 4.47 -19.75
CA PHE A 65 -2.83 4.63 -19.03
C PHE A 65 -1.66 4.48 -20.00
N SER A 66 -0.68 5.36 -19.90
CA SER A 66 0.56 5.20 -20.65
C SER A 66 1.42 4.07 -20.06
N ASN A 67 2.33 3.52 -20.85
CA ASN A 67 3.29 2.52 -20.36
C ASN A 67 4.12 3.03 -19.17
N GLU A 68 4.47 4.32 -19.15
CA GLU A 68 5.20 4.93 -18.05
C GLU A 68 4.34 4.95 -16.78
N GLU A 69 3.07 5.34 -16.87
CA GLU A 69 2.13 5.34 -15.74
C GLU A 69 1.96 3.92 -15.17
N LYS A 70 1.73 2.91 -16.03
CA LYS A 70 1.63 1.50 -15.61
C LYS A 70 2.89 1.05 -14.87
N TYR A 71 4.07 1.25 -15.44
CA TYR A 71 5.32 0.87 -14.78
C TYR A 71 5.57 1.62 -13.47
N ASN A 72 5.15 2.87 -13.37
CA ASN A 72 5.28 3.63 -12.12
C ASN A 72 4.32 3.11 -11.05
N ILE A 73 3.10 2.71 -11.40
CA ILE A 73 2.16 2.02 -10.47
C ILE A 73 2.81 0.74 -9.94
N TYR A 74 3.35 -0.11 -10.81
CA TYR A 74 3.97 -1.37 -10.40
C TYR A 74 5.23 -1.16 -9.56
N LYS A 75 6.09 -0.22 -9.93
CA LYS A 75 7.30 0.12 -9.14
C LYS A 75 6.95 0.66 -7.76
N LEU A 76 5.95 1.55 -7.64
CA LEU A 76 5.53 2.08 -6.34
C LEU A 76 4.87 1.01 -5.48
N THR A 77 4.16 0.05 -6.08
CA THR A 77 3.66 -1.13 -5.36
C THR A 77 4.83 -1.97 -4.82
N ALA A 78 5.88 -2.18 -5.61
CA ALA A 78 7.10 -2.86 -5.16
C ALA A 78 7.86 -2.09 -4.07
N VAL A 79 7.88 -0.75 -4.13
CA VAL A 79 8.46 0.09 -3.06
C VAL A 79 7.81 -0.22 -1.72
N VAL A 80 6.49 -0.40 -1.66
CA VAL A 80 5.79 -0.76 -0.42
C VAL A 80 6.28 -2.11 0.11
N MET A 81 6.54 -3.09 -0.76
CA MET A 81 7.10 -4.38 -0.35
C MET A 81 8.53 -4.24 0.22
N HIS A 82 9.39 -3.48 -0.44
CA HIS A 82 10.75 -3.18 0.05
C HIS A 82 10.72 -2.40 1.38
N MET A 83 9.76 -1.49 1.56
CA MET A 83 9.58 -0.78 2.83
C MET A 83 9.20 -1.74 3.97
N GLY A 84 8.46 -2.80 3.67
CA GLY A 84 8.19 -3.86 4.64
C GLY A 84 9.46 -4.48 5.20
N ASN A 85 10.42 -4.78 4.34
CA ASN A 85 11.72 -5.30 4.73
C ASN A 85 12.56 -4.25 5.47
N LEU A 86 12.56 -3.02 4.98
CA LEU A 86 13.29 -1.91 5.59
C LEU A 86 12.91 -1.71 7.06
N THR A 87 11.68 -2.02 7.48
CA THR A 87 11.29 -1.96 8.90
C THR A 87 12.06 -2.90 9.81
N LYS A 88 12.73 -3.91 9.26
CA LYS A 88 13.54 -4.90 9.98
C LYS A 88 15.03 -4.54 10.03
N ASP A 89 15.45 -3.57 9.23
CA ASP A 89 16.87 -3.19 9.09
C ASP A 89 17.34 -2.22 10.19
N PHE A 90 16.42 -1.64 10.97
CA PHE A 90 16.77 -0.72 12.05
C PHE A 90 17.36 -1.45 13.26
N ILE A 91 18.49 -0.95 13.74
CA ILE A 91 19.13 -1.38 14.97
C ILE A 91 19.20 -0.24 16.00
N PRO A 92 19.13 -0.54 17.29
CA PRO A 92 19.31 0.48 18.33
C PRO A 92 20.80 0.84 18.48
N VAL A 93 21.10 2.15 18.51
CA VAL A 93 22.45 2.65 18.75
C VAL A 93 22.49 3.64 19.90
N GLY A 94 23.61 3.66 20.62
CA GLY A 94 23.85 4.56 21.74
C GLY A 94 23.05 4.22 23.02
N LYS A 95 23.19 5.06 24.04
CA LYS A 95 22.50 4.86 25.33
C LYS A 95 20.98 5.08 25.28
N GLU A 96 20.52 5.83 24.30
CA GLU A 96 19.11 6.17 24.11
C GLU A 96 18.41 5.23 23.12
N GLU A 97 19.08 4.16 22.70
CA GLU A 97 18.55 3.17 21.74
C GLU A 97 17.93 3.79 20.48
N GLN A 98 18.59 4.83 19.96
CA GLN A 98 18.12 5.51 18.75
C GLN A 98 18.25 4.57 17.55
N ALA A 99 17.28 4.63 16.64
CA ALA A 99 17.30 3.84 15.42
C ALA A 99 18.42 4.30 14.48
N ASP A 100 19.08 3.32 13.87
CA ASP A 100 20.02 3.50 12.77
C ASP A 100 20.00 2.27 11.86
N ILE A 101 20.54 2.39 10.65
CA ILE A 101 20.71 1.27 9.71
C ILE A 101 22.20 1.11 9.42
N PRO A 102 22.83 0.00 9.84
CA PRO A 102 24.23 -0.23 9.54
C PRO A 102 24.44 -0.54 8.06
N ASP A 103 25.63 -0.28 7.56
CA ASP A 103 25.99 -0.50 6.13
C ASP A 103 25.70 -1.94 5.68
N SER A 104 25.83 -2.92 6.56
CA SER A 104 25.53 -4.34 6.27
C SER A 104 24.05 -4.63 6.02
N GLN A 105 23.13 -3.75 6.45
CA GLN A 105 21.67 -3.89 6.30
C GLN A 105 21.07 -2.82 5.37
N MET A 106 21.89 -2.08 4.65
CA MET A 106 21.50 -0.94 3.83
C MET A 106 20.75 -1.33 2.53
N ALA A 107 20.72 -2.61 2.16
CA ALA A 107 20.23 -3.07 0.86
C ALA A 107 18.78 -2.65 0.56
N ASN A 108 17.86 -2.76 1.54
CA ASN A 108 16.46 -2.38 1.33
C ASN A 108 16.28 -0.86 1.23
N ALA A 109 17.02 -0.09 2.03
CA ALA A 109 17.03 1.37 1.93
C ALA A 109 17.52 1.84 0.54
N VAL A 110 18.57 1.21 0.01
CA VAL A 110 19.09 1.49 -1.34
C VAL A 110 18.03 1.19 -2.41
N LYS A 111 17.32 0.06 -2.31
CA LYS A 111 16.26 -0.29 -3.27
C LYS A 111 15.14 0.76 -3.26
N VAL A 112 14.62 1.11 -2.08
CA VAL A 112 13.58 2.13 -1.94
C VAL A 112 14.04 3.47 -2.51
N ALA A 113 15.23 3.93 -2.13
CA ALA A 113 15.78 5.21 -2.58
C ALA A 113 15.95 5.24 -4.10
N ASN A 114 16.51 4.18 -4.70
CA ASN A 114 16.74 4.09 -6.14
C ASN A 114 15.43 4.11 -6.94
N ILE A 115 14.41 3.34 -6.52
CA ILE A 115 13.13 3.29 -7.22
C ILE A 115 12.40 4.63 -7.11
N CYS A 116 12.45 5.27 -5.94
CA CYS A 116 11.82 6.56 -5.70
C CYS A 116 12.61 7.75 -6.24
N GLY A 117 13.86 7.56 -6.65
CA GLY A 117 14.73 8.66 -7.13
C GLY A 117 15.09 9.66 -6.03
N ILE A 118 15.24 9.22 -4.78
CA ILE A 118 15.57 10.07 -3.63
C ILE A 118 16.93 9.71 -3.04
N ASP A 119 17.52 10.67 -2.35
CA ASP A 119 18.79 10.44 -1.64
C ASP A 119 18.58 9.50 -0.45
N LYS A 120 19.40 8.45 -0.38
CA LYS A 120 19.32 7.38 0.63
C LYS A 120 19.61 7.91 2.04
N GLU A 121 20.68 8.68 2.22
CA GLU A 121 21.09 9.23 3.51
C GLU A 121 20.04 10.21 4.03
N TRP A 122 19.49 11.03 3.15
CA TRP A 122 18.39 11.91 3.48
C TRP A 122 17.17 11.12 3.98
N MET A 123 16.76 10.09 3.24
CA MET A 123 15.62 9.24 3.59
C MET A 123 15.80 8.58 4.98
N ILE A 124 16.95 7.94 5.21
CA ILE A 124 17.28 7.27 6.48
C ILE A 124 17.31 8.29 7.62
N THR A 125 17.93 9.45 7.39
CA THR A 125 17.98 10.51 8.41
C THR A 125 16.58 10.93 8.85
N TYR A 126 15.64 11.07 7.91
CA TYR A 126 14.27 11.44 8.28
C TYR A 126 13.50 10.31 8.97
N PHE A 127 13.80 9.04 8.68
CA PHE A 127 13.23 7.92 9.42
C PHE A 127 13.81 7.79 10.83
N CYS A 128 15.09 8.02 11.00
CA CYS A 128 15.73 7.88 12.30
C CYS A 128 15.61 9.12 13.19
N LYS A 129 15.61 10.32 12.56
CA LYS A 129 15.61 11.63 13.24
C LYS A 129 14.61 12.59 12.58
N PRO A 130 13.30 12.33 12.72
CA PRO A 130 12.30 13.22 12.13
C PRO A 130 12.38 14.63 12.71
N LYS A 131 12.02 15.61 11.88
CA LYS A 131 11.89 17.01 12.33
C LYS A 131 10.51 17.24 12.92
N LEU A 132 10.46 17.76 14.13
CA LEU A 132 9.24 18.16 14.83
C LEU A 132 9.19 19.67 14.95
N LYS A 133 8.04 20.26 14.71
CA LYS A 133 7.83 21.69 14.91
C LYS A 133 7.48 21.94 16.39
N VAL A 134 8.34 22.68 17.09
CA VAL A 134 8.12 23.10 18.47
C VAL A 134 8.01 24.63 18.49
N GLY A 135 6.82 25.13 18.63
CA GLY A 135 6.56 26.58 18.46
C GLY A 135 6.85 27.05 17.05
N THR A 136 7.85 27.90 16.88
CA THR A 136 8.30 28.44 15.58
C THR A 136 9.50 27.70 14.99
N GLU A 137 10.14 26.83 15.76
CA GLU A 137 11.39 26.16 15.39
C GLU A 137 11.18 24.71 15.00
N TRP A 138 12.07 24.20 14.13
CA TRP A 138 12.13 22.78 13.75
C TRP A 138 13.27 22.11 14.49
N VAL A 139 12.93 21.12 15.31
CA VAL A 139 13.90 20.33 16.11
C VAL A 139 13.94 18.90 15.58
N SER A 140 15.14 18.39 15.33
CA SER A 140 15.33 16.96 15.01
C SER A 140 15.40 16.17 16.32
N LYS A 141 14.60 15.10 16.39
CA LYS A 141 14.60 14.19 17.55
C LYS A 141 14.81 12.76 17.08
N GLY A 142 15.81 12.07 17.63
CA GLY A 142 15.99 10.65 17.40
C GLY A 142 14.78 9.85 17.88
N GLN A 143 14.46 8.78 17.22
CA GLN A 143 13.40 7.85 17.61
C GLN A 143 13.92 6.42 17.74
N THR A 144 13.19 5.57 18.43
CA THR A 144 13.50 4.15 18.58
C THR A 144 13.29 3.39 17.28
N CYS A 145 13.82 2.16 17.18
CA CYS A 145 13.58 1.26 16.03
C CYS A 145 12.09 1.05 15.75
N THR A 146 11.29 0.88 16.81
CA THR A 146 9.82 0.77 16.67
C THR A 146 9.21 2.04 16.08
N GLY A 147 9.67 3.22 16.51
CA GLY A 147 9.23 4.51 15.97
C GLY A 147 9.61 4.67 14.50
N ALA A 148 10.86 4.36 14.14
CA ALA A 148 11.33 4.40 12.76
C ALA A 148 10.56 3.42 11.87
N GLY A 149 10.37 2.17 12.33
CA GLY A 149 9.55 1.19 11.63
C GLY A 149 8.09 1.65 11.42
N SER A 150 7.49 2.29 12.44
CA SER A 150 6.14 2.86 12.34
C SER A 150 6.07 4.02 11.34
N SER A 151 7.11 4.84 11.26
CA SER A 151 7.22 5.93 10.28
C SER A 151 7.31 5.38 8.85
N VAL A 152 8.14 4.36 8.63
CA VAL A 152 8.23 3.65 7.33
C VAL A 152 6.87 3.05 6.96
N ALA A 153 6.21 2.37 7.90
CA ALA A 153 4.90 1.77 7.68
C ALA A 153 3.83 2.84 7.35
N GLY A 154 3.87 3.98 8.01
CA GLY A 154 2.99 5.12 7.72
C GLY A 154 3.17 5.64 6.30
N ILE A 155 4.41 5.82 5.85
CA ILE A 155 4.72 6.26 4.49
C ILE A 155 4.35 5.18 3.47
N GLY A 156 4.64 3.90 3.73
CA GLY A 156 4.23 2.80 2.85
C GLY A 156 2.74 2.77 2.59
N ARG A 157 1.93 2.89 3.65
CA ARG A 157 0.47 3.02 3.52
C ARG A 157 0.06 4.25 2.70
N LYS A 158 0.74 5.38 2.92
CA LYS A 158 0.43 6.62 2.17
C LYS A 158 0.78 6.51 0.69
N ILE A 159 1.90 5.86 0.35
CA ILE A 159 2.27 5.59 -1.05
C ILE A 159 1.17 4.73 -1.70
N TYR A 160 0.76 3.63 -1.06
CA TYR A 160 -0.27 2.75 -1.60
C TYR A 160 -1.61 3.47 -1.78
N GLU A 161 -2.02 4.28 -0.80
CA GLU A 161 -3.22 5.13 -0.90
C GLU A 161 -3.15 6.09 -2.10
N LEU A 162 -2.00 6.75 -2.30
CA LEU A 162 -1.83 7.70 -3.40
C LEU A 162 -1.82 7.00 -4.77
N VAL A 163 -1.21 5.82 -4.88
CA VAL A 163 -1.28 4.99 -6.09
C VAL A 163 -2.73 4.60 -6.38
N PHE A 164 -3.47 4.14 -5.38
CA PHE A 164 -4.88 3.79 -5.53
C PHE A 164 -5.72 5.00 -5.98
N ARG A 165 -5.53 6.15 -5.34
CA ARG A 165 -6.25 7.39 -5.73
C ARG A 165 -5.94 7.79 -7.17
N PHE A 166 -4.66 7.75 -7.57
CA PHE A 166 -4.26 8.05 -8.93
C PHE A 166 -4.98 7.15 -9.94
N ILE A 167 -5.05 5.84 -9.67
CA ILE A 167 -5.78 4.88 -10.53
C ILE A 167 -7.25 5.25 -10.61
N VAL A 168 -7.92 5.50 -9.48
CA VAL A 168 -9.34 5.89 -9.43
C VAL A 168 -9.59 7.19 -10.19
N ASP A 169 -8.77 8.21 -9.99
CA ASP A 169 -8.92 9.51 -10.66
C ASP A 169 -8.74 9.37 -12.18
N LYS A 170 -7.79 8.56 -12.62
CA LYS A 170 -7.56 8.28 -14.04
C LYS A 170 -8.76 7.53 -14.66
N CYS A 171 -9.27 6.49 -13.99
CA CYS A 171 -10.45 5.75 -14.42
C CYS A 171 -11.66 6.68 -14.53
N ASN A 172 -11.91 7.49 -13.51
CA ASN A 172 -13.01 8.45 -13.52
C ASN A 172 -12.87 9.47 -14.64
N GLY A 173 -11.65 9.96 -14.90
CA GLY A 173 -11.38 10.88 -16.00
C GLY A 173 -11.67 10.28 -17.38
N THR A 174 -11.39 9.00 -17.57
CA THR A 174 -11.68 8.28 -18.82
C THR A 174 -13.17 7.99 -19.00
N LEU A 175 -13.87 7.65 -17.89
CA LEU A 175 -15.29 7.32 -17.91
C LEU A 175 -16.20 8.55 -17.93
N PHE A 176 -15.67 9.74 -17.62
CA PHE A 176 -16.44 10.96 -17.55
C PHE A 176 -16.71 11.54 -18.94
N ASP A 177 -17.98 11.65 -19.29
CA ASP A 177 -18.43 12.37 -20.50
C ASP A 177 -19.00 13.75 -20.11
N PRO A 178 -18.30 14.86 -20.42
CA PRO A 178 -18.74 16.20 -20.09
C PRO A 178 -19.98 16.65 -20.89
N THR A 179 -20.34 15.93 -21.98
CA THR A 179 -21.50 16.24 -22.79
C THR A 179 -22.79 15.66 -22.25
N MET A 180 -22.71 14.67 -21.38
CA MET A 180 -23.87 14.06 -20.72
C MET A 180 -24.52 14.99 -19.71
N LYS A 181 -25.78 15.33 -19.91
CA LYS A 181 -26.59 15.99 -18.89
C LYS A 181 -26.92 14.97 -17.80
N LYS A 182 -26.41 15.21 -16.59
CA LYS A 182 -26.72 14.38 -15.40
C LYS A 182 -28.16 14.67 -14.95
N VAL A 183 -29.12 13.89 -15.46
CA VAL A 183 -30.54 14.02 -15.08
C VAL A 183 -30.89 13.04 -13.97
N GLN A 184 -30.31 11.84 -14.01
CA GLN A 184 -30.54 10.75 -13.05
C GLN A 184 -29.26 9.92 -12.87
N TYR A 185 -29.15 9.21 -11.74
CA TYR A 185 -28.04 8.29 -11.47
C TYR A 185 -28.55 7.00 -10.84
N ILE A 186 -27.84 5.92 -11.09
CA ILE A 186 -27.98 4.64 -10.41
C ILE A 186 -26.65 4.42 -9.68
N GLY A 187 -26.69 4.25 -8.38
CA GLY A 187 -25.52 3.94 -7.55
C GLY A 187 -25.46 2.45 -7.23
N CYS A 188 -24.25 1.91 -7.17
CA CYS A 188 -23.99 0.59 -6.61
C CYS A 188 -23.25 0.76 -5.28
N LEU A 189 -23.80 0.19 -4.21
CA LEU A 189 -23.13 0.13 -2.91
C LEU A 189 -22.38 -1.19 -2.83
N ASP A 190 -21.05 -1.10 -2.72
CA ASP A 190 -20.16 -2.24 -2.51
C ASP A 190 -19.33 -1.99 -1.25
N ILE A 191 -19.77 -2.54 -0.14
CA ILE A 191 -19.17 -2.38 1.18
C ILE A 191 -19.08 -3.75 1.84
N ALA A 192 -18.05 -3.96 2.67
CA ALA A 192 -17.95 -5.16 3.49
C ALA A 192 -19.23 -5.33 4.33
N GLY A 193 -19.86 -6.51 4.23
CA GLY A 193 -21.01 -6.87 5.04
C GLY A 193 -20.64 -7.07 6.51
N PHE A 194 -21.61 -7.46 7.31
CA PHE A 194 -21.38 -7.71 8.74
C PHE A 194 -20.41 -8.88 8.93
N GLU A 195 -19.28 -8.64 9.62
CA GLU A 195 -18.23 -9.62 9.84
C GLU A 195 -18.36 -10.28 11.21
N ILE A 196 -18.37 -11.61 11.20
CA ILE A 196 -18.42 -12.45 12.42
C ILE A 196 -17.31 -13.50 12.28
N PHE A 197 -16.26 -13.33 13.07
CA PHE A 197 -15.15 -14.27 13.17
C PHE A 197 -15.06 -14.82 14.60
N ASP A 198 -14.28 -15.88 14.81
CA ASP A 198 -13.99 -16.41 16.16
C ASP A 198 -13.29 -15.36 17.04
N TYR A 199 -12.47 -14.49 16.41
CA TYR A 199 -11.85 -13.33 17.04
C TYR A 199 -12.13 -12.08 16.22
N ASN A 200 -12.81 -11.10 16.82
CA ASN A 200 -13.12 -9.81 16.19
C ASN A 200 -12.29 -8.71 16.84
N GLY A 201 -11.54 -7.97 16.03
CA GLY A 201 -10.73 -6.84 16.41
C GLY A 201 -11.48 -5.50 16.30
N PHE A 202 -10.72 -4.43 16.41
CA PHE A 202 -11.25 -3.07 16.29
C PHE A 202 -11.77 -2.77 14.87
N GLU A 203 -11.15 -3.35 13.85
CA GLU A 203 -11.57 -3.23 12.46
C GLU A 203 -12.98 -3.80 12.26
N GLN A 204 -13.29 -4.97 12.83
CA GLN A 204 -14.61 -5.58 12.74
C GLN A 204 -15.66 -4.74 13.46
N ILE A 205 -15.33 -4.11 14.59
CA ILE A 205 -16.24 -3.17 15.25
C ILE A 205 -16.56 -2.00 14.33
N CYS A 206 -15.59 -1.41 13.66
CA CYS A 206 -15.79 -0.31 12.72
C CYS A 206 -16.68 -0.72 11.53
N ILE A 207 -16.40 -1.88 10.93
CA ILE A 207 -17.17 -2.42 9.81
C ILE A 207 -18.61 -2.70 10.24
N ASN A 208 -18.80 -3.40 11.36
CA ASN A 208 -20.12 -3.78 11.86
C ASN A 208 -20.92 -2.57 12.30
N PHE A 209 -20.30 -1.58 12.94
CA PHE A 209 -20.97 -0.31 13.28
C PHE A 209 -21.46 0.42 12.02
N CYS A 210 -20.66 0.45 10.96
CA CYS A 210 -21.06 1.04 9.69
C CYS A 210 -22.28 0.31 9.10
N ASN A 211 -22.27 -1.03 9.10
CA ASN A 211 -23.39 -1.84 8.63
C ASN A 211 -24.67 -1.59 9.43
N GLU A 212 -24.57 -1.50 10.76
CA GLU A 212 -25.72 -1.17 11.63
C GLU A 212 -26.28 0.23 11.33
N LYS A 213 -25.42 1.21 11.08
CA LYS A 213 -25.85 2.56 10.70
C LYS A 213 -26.54 2.59 9.34
N LEU A 214 -26.04 1.86 8.37
CA LEU A 214 -26.70 1.72 7.06
C LEU A 214 -28.05 1.02 7.18
N GLN A 215 -28.14 -0.04 7.97
CA GLN A 215 -29.40 -0.73 8.23
C GLN A 215 -30.42 0.18 8.94
N GLN A 216 -29.98 0.97 9.91
CA GLN A 216 -30.83 1.96 10.57
C GLN A 216 -31.35 3.00 9.58
N PHE A 217 -30.47 3.52 8.72
CA PHE A 217 -30.86 4.48 7.68
C PHE A 217 -31.87 3.88 6.69
N PHE A 218 -31.62 2.64 6.24
CA PHE A 218 -32.54 1.92 5.35
C PHE A 218 -33.93 1.76 6.01
N ASN A 219 -33.97 1.31 7.26
CA ASN A 219 -35.23 1.13 7.99
C ASN A 219 -35.99 2.46 8.13
N GLN A 220 -35.32 3.54 8.46
CA GLN A 220 -35.96 4.87 8.55
C GLN A 220 -36.49 5.35 7.20
N HIS A 221 -35.75 5.09 6.11
CA HIS A 221 -36.17 5.54 4.79
C HIS A 221 -37.32 4.72 4.20
N MET A 222 -37.38 3.43 4.53
CA MET A 222 -38.37 2.51 3.95
C MET A 222 -39.63 2.38 4.77
N PHE A 223 -39.55 2.57 6.10
CA PHE A 223 -40.67 2.23 7.02
C PHE A 223 -41.16 3.42 7.88
N VAL A 224 -40.52 4.56 7.79
CA VAL A 224 -40.95 5.81 8.48
C VAL A 224 -41.17 6.90 7.43
#